data_9660db1de00e9dea09ac075978bb913e
#
_entry.id   9660db1de00e9dea09ac075978bb913e
#
_cell.length_a   1.000
_cell.length_b   1.000
_cell.length_c   1.000
_cell.angle_alpha   90.00
_cell.angle_beta   90.00
_cell.angle_gamma   90.00
#
_symmetry.space_group_name_H-M   'P 1'
#
loop_
_entity.id
_entity.type
_entity.pdbx_description
1 polymer ?
#
loop_
_entity_poly.entity_id
_entity_poly.type
_entity_poly.pdbx_seq_one_letter_code
_entity_poly.pdbx_strand_id
1 'polypeptide(L)'
;MNQDKIIEILMATYNGEKYISEQIDSIINQTCKNWKLLIRDDGSQDKTLEILEEYEKRDERINILRDIKGNLGFVKNFEELLKNSSEEFIMFSDQDDYW
;
A
#
# COMPACT_ATOMS: atom_id res chain seq x y z
N MET A 1 -26.17 7.17 1.55
CA MET A 1 -24.75 6.83 1.49
C MET A 1 -23.91 8.04 1.13
N ASN A 2 -22.82 8.21 1.79
CA ASN A 2 -21.97 9.36 1.53
C ASN A 2 -20.94 9.02 0.45
N GLN A 3 -21.11 9.60 -0.74
CA GLN A 3 -20.24 9.32 -1.88
C GLN A 3 -18.92 10.08 -1.82
N ASP A 4 -18.82 11.04 -0.90
CA ASP A 4 -17.60 11.84 -0.76
C ASP A 4 -16.57 11.17 0.13
N LYS A 5 -16.94 10.09 0.78
CA LYS A 5 -16.02 9.37 1.65
C LYS A 5 -15.05 8.54 0.85
N ILE A 6 -13.78 8.67 1.20
CA ILE A 6 -12.71 7.92 0.56
C ILE A 6 -12.18 6.90 1.56
N ILE A 7 -12.02 5.67 1.11
CA ILE A 7 -11.43 4.62 1.93
C ILE A 7 -9.93 4.63 1.64
N GLU A 8 -9.14 4.79 2.67
CA GLU A 8 -7.69 4.67 2.51
C GLU A 8 -7.26 3.25 2.84
N ILE A 9 -6.60 2.62 1.88
CA ILE A 9 -6.10 1.26 2.03
C ILE A 9 -4.61 1.35 2.34
N LEU A 10 -4.20 0.71 3.42
CA LEU A 10 -2.81 0.71 3.84
C LEU A 10 -2.19 -0.64 3.53
N MET A 11 -1.08 -0.61 2.82
CA MET A 11 -0.39 -1.83 2.42
C MET A 11 1.08 -1.75 2.82
N ALA A 12 1.51 -2.68 3.66
CA ALA A 12 2.90 -2.81 4.03
C ALA A 12 3.51 -3.92 3.18
N THR A 13 4.65 -3.67 2.57
CA THR A 13 5.29 -4.65 1.68
C THR A 13 6.73 -4.93 2.10
N TYR A 14 7.16 -6.15 1.83
CA TYR A 14 8.54 -6.55 2.00
C TYR A 14 8.80 -7.82 1.18
N ASN A 15 9.69 -7.71 0.18
CA ASN A 15 10.06 -8.83 -0.71
C ASN A 15 8.86 -9.54 -1.30
N GLY A 16 7.93 -8.77 -1.85
CA GLY A 16 6.66 -9.30 -2.36
C GLY A 16 6.54 -9.35 -3.87
N GLU A 17 7.64 -9.38 -4.62
CA GLU A 17 7.56 -9.26 -6.08
C GLU A 17 6.66 -10.32 -6.73
N LYS A 18 6.50 -11.49 -6.10
CA LYS A 18 5.67 -12.57 -6.64
C LYS A 18 4.17 -12.30 -6.48
N TYR A 19 3.78 -11.47 -5.53
CA TYR A 19 2.36 -11.31 -5.16
C TYR A 19 1.85 -9.91 -5.34
N ILE A 20 2.73 -8.93 -5.35
CA ILE A 20 2.30 -7.54 -5.20
C ILE A 20 1.45 -7.05 -6.38
N SER A 21 1.78 -7.44 -7.59
CA SER A 21 0.99 -7.04 -8.76
C SER A 21 -0.43 -7.56 -8.67
N GLU A 22 -0.58 -8.82 -8.29
CA GLU A 22 -1.89 -9.44 -8.17
C GLU A 22 -2.72 -8.73 -7.10
N GLN A 23 -2.11 -8.40 -5.96
CA GLN A 23 -2.80 -7.68 -4.90
C GLN A 23 -3.25 -6.29 -5.32
N ILE A 24 -2.37 -5.55 -5.97
CA ILE A 24 -2.71 -4.19 -6.40
C ILE A 24 -3.77 -4.24 -7.50
N ASP A 25 -3.64 -5.18 -8.43
CA ASP A 25 -4.64 -5.33 -9.49
C ASP A 25 -6.02 -5.63 -8.91
N SER A 26 -6.09 -6.43 -7.86
CA SER A 26 -7.39 -6.72 -7.25
C SER A 26 -7.99 -5.49 -6.57
N ILE A 27 -7.17 -4.61 -6.01
CA ILE A 27 -7.65 -3.35 -5.46
C ILE A 27 -8.17 -2.43 -6.57
N ILE A 28 -7.43 -2.32 -7.67
CA ILE A 28 -7.82 -1.49 -8.79
C ILE A 28 -9.15 -1.97 -9.39
N ASN A 29 -9.35 -3.27 -9.42
CA ASN A 29 -10.52 -3.88 -10.05
C ASN A 29 -11.74 -4.01 -9.15
N GLN A 30 -11.64 -3.59 -7.90
CA GLN A 30 -12.80 -3.68 -7.00
C GLN A 30 -13.93 -2.73 -7.44
N THR A 31 -15.14 -3.04 -7.00
CA THR A 31 -16.32 -2.27 -7.40
C THR A 31 -16.30 -0.84 -6.88
N CYS A 32 -15.92 -0.67 -5.65
CA CYS A 32 -15.82 0.67 -5.05
C CYS A 32 -14.67 1.42 -5.68
N LYS A 33 -14.93 2.63 -6.15
CA LYS A 33 -13.91 3.45 -6.81
C LYS A 33 -13.35 4.58 -5.94
N ASN A 34 -13.97 4.82 -4.79
CA ASN A 34 -13.55 5.91 -3.89
C ASN A 34 -12.53 5.40 -2.90
N TRP A 35 -11.34 5.12 -3.39
CA TRP A 35 -10.25 4.63 -2.54
C TRP A 35 -8.96 5.32 -2.91
N LYS A 36 -8.03 5.31 -1.97
CA LYS A 36 -6.64 5.58 -2.27
C LYS A 36 -5.78 4.56 -1.52
N LEU A 37 -4.63 4.25 -2.08
CA LEU A 37 -3.74 3.24 -1.56
C LEU A 37 -2.44 3.90 -1.12
N LEU A 38 -2.09 3.73 0.14
CA LEU A 38 -0.83 4.19 0.68
C LEU A 38 0.01 2.96 1.00
N ILE A 39 1.19 2.90 0.40
CA ILE A 39 2.06 1.74 0.51
C ILE A 39 3.37 2.16 1.16
N ARG A 40 3.87 1.38 2.10
CA ARG A 40 5.24 1.55 2.57
C ARG A 40 5.99 0.25 2.37
N ASP A 41 7.06 0.34 1.60
CA ASP A 41 7.95 -0.79 1.39
C ASP A 41 9.04 -0.77 2.43
N ASP A 42 9.24 -1.90 3.11
CA ASP A 42 10.12 -2.00 4.26
C ASP A 42 11.54 -2.42 3.87
N GLY A 43 12.04 -1.88 2.77
CA GLY A 43 13.40 -2.14 2.34
C GLY A 43 13.56 -3.43 1.56
N SER A 44 12.63 -3.71 0.65
CA SER A 44 12.71 -4.92 -0.18
C SER A 44 14.02 -5.00 -0.95
N GLN A 45 14.55 -6.20 -1.05
CA GLN A 45 15.77 -6.47 -1.80
C GLN A 45 15.48 -7.05 -3.18
N ASP A 46 14.23 -7.36 -3.45
CA ASP A 46 13.79 -7.85 -4.76
C ASP A 46 13.20 -6.70 -5.58
N LYS A 47 12.40 -7.00 -6.58
CA LYS A 47 11.82 -5.98 -7.48
C LYS A 47 10.54 -5.34 -6.97
N THR A 48 10.16 -5.59 -5.73
CA THR A 48 8.93 -5.05 -5.16
C THR A 48 8.82 -3.54 -5.37
N LEU A 49 9.83 -2.79 -4.98
CA LEU A 49 9.77 -1.33 -5.07
C LEU A 49 9.62 -0.86 -6.52
N GLU A 50 10.32 -1.49 -7.45
CA GLU A 50 10.19 -1.14 -8.87
C GLU A 50 8.76 -1.34 -9.36
N ILE A 51 8.14 -2.43 -8.95
CA ILE A 51 6.75 -2.73 -9.32
C ILE A 51 5.81 -1.68 -8.74
N LEU A 52 6.00 -1.34 -7.47
CA LEU A 52 5.18 -0.32 -6.80
C LEU A 52 5.30 1.03 -7.50
N GLU A 53 6.51 1.41 -7.90
CA GLU A 53 6.73 2.68 -8.58
C GLU A 53 6.02 2.74 -9.93
N GLU A 54 5.97 1.61 -10.64
CA GLU A 54 5.23 1.54 -11.89
C GLU A 54 3.73 1.77 -11.66
N TYR A 55 3.16 1.17 -10.62
CA TYR A 55 1.76 1.39 -10.30
C TYR A 55 1.48 2.82 -9.88
N GLU A 56 2.38 3.40 -9.10
CA GLU A 56 2.22 4.79 -8.66
C GLU A 56 2.16 5.75 -9.84
N LYS A 57 2.96 5.49 -10.87
CA LYS A 57 2.96 6.31 -12.08
C LYS A 57 1.67 6.18 -12.88
N ARG A 58 1.06 5.00 -12.85
CA ARG A 58 -0.12 4.71 -13.68
C ARG A 58 -1.44 5.11 -13.04
N ASP A 59 -1.48 5.21 -11.71
CA ASP A 59 -2.73 5.50 -11.00
C ASP A 59 -2.46 6.49 -9.87
N GLU A 60 -3.02 7.68 -9.97
CA GLU A 60 -2.77 8.73 -8.97
C GLU A 60 -3.36 8.42 -7.60
N ARG A 61 -4.21 7.40 -7.49
CA ARG A 61 -4.73 6.97 -6.20
C ARG A 61 -3.73 6.13 -5.42
N ILE A 62 -2.63 5.73 -6.05
CA ILE A 62 -1.60 4.90 -5.44
C ILE A 62 -0.42 5.79 -5.09
N ASN A 63 -0.05 5.78 -3.81
CA ASN A 63 1.05 6.61 -3.30
C ASN A 63 1.99 5.77 -2.45
N ILE A 64 3.26 5.95 -2.65
CA ILE A 64 4.29 5.28 -1.85
C ILE A 64 4.77 6.23 -0.78
N LEU A 65 4.70 5.79 0.48
CA LEU A 65 5.26 6.55 1.59
C LEU A 65 6.78 6.37 1.60
N ARG A 66 7.49 7.46 1.37
CA ARG A 66 8.94 7.44 1.32
C ARG A 66 9.51 8.10 2.56
N ASP A 67 10.41 7.40 3.23
CA ASP A 67 11.11 7.93 4.38
C ASP A 67 12.51 7.31 4.45
N ILE A 68 13.27 7.68 5.46
CA ILE A 68 14.65 7.21 5.61
C ILE A 68 14.78 6.18 6.75
N LYS A 69 13.68 5.63 7.20
CA LYS A 69 13.69 4.76 8.39
C LYS A 69 14.15 3.34 8.11
N GLY A 70 14.18 2.93 6.84
CA GLY A 70 14.64 1.62 6.45
C GLY A 70 13.72 0.51 6.91
N ASN A 71 14.30 -0.63 7.21
CA ASN A 71 13.52 -1.82 7.61
C ASN A 71 13.10 -1.71 9.07
N LEU A 72 11.80 -1.68 9.29
CA LEU A 72 11.21 -1.54 10.63
C LEU A 72 10.57 -2.82 11.16
N GLY A 73 10.34 -3.79 10.29
CA GLY A 73 9.56 -4.97 10.63
C GLY A 73 8.07 -4.73 10.40
N PHE A 74 7.31 -5.81 10.40
CA PHE A 74 5.91 -5.79 9.99
C PHE A 74 5.07 -4.81 10.81
N VAL A 75 5.11 -4.93 12.13
CA VAL A 75 4.25 -4.10 12.99
C VAL A 75 4.58 -2.62 12.85
N LYS A 76 5.85 -2.28 12.89
CA LYS A 76 6.26 -0.87 12.81
C LYS A 76 6.05 -0.29 11.42
N ASN A 77 6.11 -1.13 10.37
CA ASN A 77 5.80 -0.69 9.03
C ASN A 77 4.34 -0.23 8.96
N PHE A 78 3.41 -1.01 9.52
CA PHE A 78 2.02 -0.61 9.59
C PHE A 78 1.81 0.61 10.47
N GLU A 79 2.54 0.73 11.57
CA GLU A 79 2.44 1.91 12.43
C GLU A 79 2.81 3.18 11.68
N GLU A 80 3.83 3.12 10.83
CA GLU A 80 4.21 4.28 10.02
C GLU A 80 3.11 4.65 9.02
N LEU A 81 2.48 3.65 8.43
CA LEU A 81 1.36 3.89 7.53
C LEU A 81 0.21 4.57 8.27
N LEU A 82 -0.13 4.09 9.46
CA LEU A 82 -1.20 4.69 10.26
C LEU A 82 -0.90 6.14 10.61
N LYS A 83 0.34 6.45 10.96
CA LYS A 83 0.72 7.83 11.29
C LYS A 83 0.54 8.78 10.13
N ASN A 84 0.65 8.29 8.92
CA ASN A 84 0.58 9.10 7.73
C ASN A 84 -0.75 9.00 7.01
N SER A 85 -1.69 8.23 7.55
CA SER A 85 -3.02 8.14 6.95
C SER A 85 -3.82 9.39 7.30
N SER A 86 -4.69 9.78 6.40
CA SER A 86 -5.44 11.03 6.54
C SER A 86 -6.95 10.84 6.42
N GLU A 87 -7.41 9.64 6.13
CA GLU A 87 -8.82 9.40 5.87
C GLU A 87 -9.52 8.79 7.07
N GLU A 88 -10.83 8.99 7.12
CA GLU A 88 -11.67 8.50 8.21
C GLU A 88 -11.82 6.98 8.17
N PHE A 89 -11.92 6.42 6.97
CA PHE A 89 -12.11 4.99 6.81
C PHE A 89 -10.80 4.37 6.31
N ILE A 90 -10.31 3.40 7.06
CA ILE A 90 -9.02 2.78 6.78
C ILE A 90 -9.20 1.27 6.68
N MET A 91 -8.62 0.68 5.65
CA MET A 91 -8.57 -0.76 5.48
C MET A 91 -7.12 -1.20 5.35
N PHE A 92 -6.84 -2.41 5.79
CA PHE A 92 -5.52 -2.98 5.66
C PHE A 92 -5.51 -4.01 4.56
N SER A 93 -4.44 -4.03 3.78
CA SER A 93 -4.20 -5.05 2.77
C SER A 93 -2.93 -5.77 3.15
N ASP A 94 -3.04 -7.05 3.45
CA ASP A 94 -1.91 -7.86 3.85
C ASP A 94 -1.33 -8.60 2.67
N GLN A 95 -0.02 -8.68 2.66
CA GLN A 95 0.70 -9.51 1.71
C GLN A 95 0.87 -10.90 2.32
N ASP A 96 0.53 -11.93 1.56
CA ASP A 96 0.71 -13.30 2.02
C ASP A 96 2.19 -13.57 2.27
N ASP A 97 2.46 -14.40 3.26
CA ASP A 97 3.83 -14.79 3.63
C ASP A 97 4.70 -13.59 3.99
N TYR A 98 4.08 -12.57 4.51
CA TYR A 98 4.79 -11.40 4.99
C TYR A 98 5.73 -11.84 6.12
N TRP A 99 6.96 -11.38 6.10
CA TRP A 99 8.04 -11.82 6.97
C TRP A 99 7.71 -12.27 8.38
#